data_91ce4d56cc15fa79593a6b3c19275a9c
#
_entry.id   91ce4d56cc15fa79593a6b3c19275a9c
#
_cell.length_a   1.000
_cell.length_b   1.000
_cell.length_c   1.000
_cell.angle_alpha   90.00
_cell.angle_beta   90.00
_cell.angle_gamma   90.00
#
_symmetry.space_group_name_H-M   'P 1'
#
loop_
_entity.id
_entity.type
_entity.pdbx_description
1 polymer ?
#
loop_
_entity_poly.entity_id
_entity_poly.type
_entity_poly.pdbx_seq_one_letter_code
_entity_poly.pdbx_strand_id
1 'polypeptide(L)'
;MVFLLLSVCCSVAVSVLLKVARRRGWEVALLVALNYPTAAFTLWLVARPSLPDAGVWREGWWLFAALGVLLPSVFIVMGRAVQAAGIVRADAAQRLALVIPLVSAFVLFREQLSPWSLVGIGLIFAALFCLLAYGEAKESQRASWLLVGVWAGYGVIDVLLKALSQQAKVTSLLLVTFVLAG
;
A
#
# COMPACT_ATOMS: atom_id res chain seq x y z
N MET A 1 -20.55 0.09 4.96
CA MET A 1 -20.65 1.13 3.90
C MET A 1 -20.02 2.45 4.34
N VAL A 2 -20.38 3.03 5.50
CA VAL A 2 -19.84 4.33 5.97
C VAL A 2 -18.31 4.31 6.09
N PHE A 3 -17.73 3.27 6.68
CA PHE A 3 -16.27 3.14 6.80
C PHE A 3 -15.53 3.06 5.47
N LEU A 4 -16.13 2.43 4.44
CA LEU A 4 -15.55 2.39 3.11
C LEU A 4 -15.54 3.77 2.46
N LEU A 5 -16.64 4.51 2.55
CA LEU A 5 -16.70 5.88 2.04
C LEU A 5 -15.70 6.79 2.74
N LEU A 6 -15.61 6.70 4.07
CA LEU A 6 -14.64 7.46 4.85
C LEU A 6 -13.19 7.13 4.45
N SER A 7 -12.88 5.85 4.27
CA SER A 7 -11.56 5.39 3.81
C SER A 7 -11.20 5.97 2.43
N VAL A 8 -12.16 5.95 1.48
CA VAL A 8 -11.95 6.54 0.15
C VAL A 8 -11.72 8.05 0.24
N CYS A 9 -12.53 8.76 1.03
CA CYS A 9 -12.36 10.20 1.24
C CYS A 9 -10.98 10.53 1.84
N CYS A 10 -10.54 9.77 2.84
CA CYS A 10 -9.21 9.92 3.45
C CYS A 10 -8.09 9.65 2.44
N SER A 11 -8.21 8.61 1.62
CA SER A 11 -7.22 8.29 0.58
C SER A 11 -7.09 9.41 -0.46
N VAL A 12 -8.22 9.95 -0.91
CA VAL A 12 -8.22 11.09 -1.83
C VAL A 12 -7.63 12.34 -1.18
N ALA A 13 -7.97 12.61 0.10
CA ALA A 13 -7.42 13.74 0.83
C ALA A 13 -5.89 13.66 0.95
N VAL A 14 -5.33 12.48 1.25
CA VAL A 14 -3.88 12.27 1.29
C VAL A 14 -3.24 12.55 -0.06
N SER A 15 -3.83 12.08 -1.15
CA SER A 15 -3.32 12.33 -2.51
C SER A 15 -3.32 13.83 -2.86
N VAL A 16 -4.37 14.56 -2.47
CA VAL A 16 -4.45 16.02 -2.64
C VAL A 16 -3.42 16.74 -1.79
N LEU A 17 -3.25 16.34 -0.52
CA LEU A 17 -2.25 16.93 0.39
C LEU A 17 -0.83 16.73 -0.13
N LEU A 18 -0.48 15.55 -0.64
CA LEU A 18 0.82 15.30 -1.27
C LEU A 18 1.05 16.20 -2.49
N LYS A 19 0.00 16.44 -3.29
CA LYS A 19 0.08 17.36 -4.42
C LYS A 19 0.32 18.81 -3.98
N VAL A 20 -0.37 19.25 -2.92
CA VAL A 20 -0.22 20.61 -2.36
C VAL A 20 1.17 20.78 -1.73
N ALA A 21 1.62 19.82 -0.94
CA ALA A 21 2.93 19.81 -0.29
C ALA A 21 4.05 19.94 -1.32
N ARG A 22 3.94 19.20 -2.43
CA ARG A 22 4.86 19.30 -3.56
C ARG A 22 4.86 20.70 -4.20
N ARG A 23 3.69 21.32 -4.39
CA ARG A 23 3.61 22.68 -4.93
C ARG A 23 4.31 23.72 -4.03
N ARG A 24 4.36 23.43 -2.72
CA ARG A 24 5.06 24.26 -1.72
C ARG A 24 6.54 23.92 -1.55
N GLY A 25 7.09 22.98 -2.34
CA GLY A 25 8.48 22.58 -2.29
C GLY A 25 8.88 21.71 -1.10
N TRP A 26 7.92 21.12 -0.39
CA TRP A 26 8.22 20.22 0.72
C TRP A 26 8.79 18.90 0.23
N GLU A 27 9.79 18.40 0.94
CA GLU A 27 10.36 17.09 0.62
C GLU A 27 9.40 15.94 0.95
N VAL A 28 9.15 15.09 -0.03
CA VAL A 28 8.26 13.92 0.13
C VAL A 28 8.81 12.98 1.22
N ALA A 29 10.13 12.84 1.32
CA ALA A 29 10.77 12.00 2.33
C ALA A 29 10.41 12.44 3.77
N LEU A 30 10.40 13.75 4.04
CA LEU A 30 10.02 14.30 5.34
C LEU A 30 8.56 14.02 5.68
N LEU A 31 7.67 14.16 4.69
CA LEU A 31 6.24 13.86 4.86
C LEU A 31 6.00 12.39 5.15
N VAL A 32 6.75 11.50 4.49
CA VAL A 32 6.70 10.06 4.73
C VAL A 32 7.21 9.73 6.13
N ALA A 33 8.33 10.31 6.55
CA ALA A 33 8.90 10.11 7.88
C ALA A 33 7.95 10.55 9.00
N LEU A 34 7.19 11.62 8.82
CA LEU A 34 6.19 12.09 9.80
C LEU A 34 4.89 11.29 9.77
N ASN A 35 4.57 10.66 8.64
CA ASN A 35 3.32 9.91 8.47
C ASN A 35 3.26 8.67 9.37
N TYR A 36 4.34 7.89 9.45
CA TYR A 36 4.36 6.64 10.20
C TYR A 36 4.22 6.82 11.72
N PRO A 37 4.99 7.72 12.38
CA PRO A 37 4.79 8.02 13.80
C PRO A 37 3.37 8.55 14.09
N THR A 38 2.83 9.39 13.21
CA THR A 38 1.47 9.92 13.35
C THR A 38 0.44 8.81 13.22
N ALA A 39 0.59 7.91 12.25
CA ALA A 39 -0.28 6.76 12.06
C ALA A 39 -0.20 5.78 13.24
N ALA A 40 1.01 5.49 13.74
CA ALA A 40 1.22 4.65 14.93
C ALA A 40 0.54 5.24 16.16
N PHE A 41 0.72 6.55 16.41
CA PHE A 41 0.13 7.25 17.54
C PHE A 41 -1.41 7.26 17.45
N THR A 42 -1.96 7.57 16.28
CA THR A 42 -3.42 7.56 16.05
C THR A 42 -4.00 6.17 16.25
N LEU A 43 -3.34 5.13 15.72
CA LEU A 43 -3.78 3.75 15.88
C LEU A 43 -3.74 3.31 17.34
N TRP A 44 -2.71 3.71 18.09
CA TRP A 44 -2.60 3.43 19.52
C TRP A 44 -3.72 4.10 20.33
N LEU A 45 -4.04 5.37 20.02
CA LEU A 45 -5.11 6.10 20.71
C LEU A 45 -6.49 5.48 20.46
N VAL A 46 -6.78 5.14 19.19
CA VAL A 46 -8.14 4.72 18.77
C VAL A 46 -8.37 3.24 19.05
N ALA A 47 -7.45 2.39 18.67
CA ALA A 47 -7.62 0.93 18.72
C ALA A 47 -7.07 0.30 20.01
N ARG A 48 -6.14 0.99 20.72
CA ARG A 48 -5.44 0.48 21.91
C ARG A 48 -5.03 -1.00 21.74
N PRO A 49 -4.33 -1.35 20.64
CA PRO A 49 -4.02 -2.73 20.36
C PRO A 49 -3.09 -3.32 21.43
N SER A 50 -3.33 -4.57 21.80
CA SER A 50 -2.37 -5.34 22.60
C SER A 50 -1.13 -5.61 21.76
N LEU A 51 0.06 -5.62 22.38
CA LEU A 51 1.26 -6.06 21.67
C LEU A 51 1.12 -7.52 21.23
N PRO A 52 1.72 -7.92 20.10
CA PRO A 52 1.72 -9.31 19.68
C PRO A 52 2.43 -10.21 20.72
N ASP A 53 1.97 -11.44 20.82
CA ASP A 53 2.56 -12.42 21.73
C ASP A 53 4.04 -12.71 21.39
N ALA A 54 4.82 -13.13 22.39
CA ALA A 54 6.24 -13.42 22.21
C ALA A 54 6.53 -14.48 21.11
N GLY A 55 5.59 -15.39 20.85
CA GLY A 55 5.67 -16.37 19.77
C GLY A 55 5.68 -15.70 18.39
N VAL A 56 4.79 -14.72 18.17
CA VAL A 56 4.72 -13.97 16.91
C VAL A 56 6.00 -13.18 16.65
N TRP A 57 6.60 -12.61 17.70
CA TRP A 57 7.88 -11.92 17.59
C TRP A 57 9.01 -12.87 17.21
N ARG A 58 9.05 -14.05 17.82
CA ARG A 58 10.12 -15.03 17.60
C ARG A 58 10.09 -15.63 16.20
N GLU A 59 8.92 -15.91 15.67
CA GLU A 59 8.75 -16.55 14.34
C GLU A 59 8.62 -15.52 13.21
N GLY A 60 8.02 -14.36 13.48
CA GLY A 60 7.68 -13.33 12.48
C GLY A 60 8.57 -12.10 12.44
N TRP A 61 9.66 -12.03 13.22
CA TRP A 61 10.52 -10.83 13.31
C TRP A 61 11.03 -10.33 11.95
N TRP A 62 11.35 -11.25 11.06
CA TRP A 62 11.83 -10.93 9.72
C TRP A 62 10.75 -10.27 8.84
N LEU A 63 9.47 -10.65 9.03
CA LEU A 63 8.32 -10.01 8.37
C LEU A 63 8.17 -8.56 8.81
N PHE A 64 8.30 -8.31 10.11
CA PHE A 64 8.26 -6.95 10.66
C PHE A 64 9.42 -6.11 10.16
N ALA A 65 10.64 -6.65 10.15
CA ALA A 65 11.82 -5.98 9.65
C ALA A 65 11.68 -5.68 8.14
N ALA A 66 11.21 -6.64 7.36
CA ALA A 66 10.97 -6.46 5.92
C ALA A 66 9.92 -5.37 5.66
N LEU A 67 8.81 -5.38 6.39
CA LEU A 67 7.76 -4.36 6.24
C LEU A 67 8.23 -2.97 6.71
N GLY A 68 9.00 -2.90 7.82
CA GLY A 68 9.56 -1.65 8.32
C GLY A 68 10.47 -0.94 7.31
N VAL A 69 11.22 -1.70 6.51
CA VAL A 69 12.06 -1.15 5.43
C VAL A 69 11.26 -0.93 4.14
N LEU A 70 10.39 -1.86 3.80
CA LEU A 70 9.68 -1.84 2.52
C LEU A 70 8.65 -0.71 2.44
N LEU A 71 7.90 -0.46 3.53
CA LEU A 71 6.88 0.58 3.57
C LEU A 71 7.43 1.96 3.22
N PRO A 72 8.44 2.51 3.94
CA PRO A 72 8.97 3.83 3.60
C PRO A 72 9.64 3.83 2.22
N SER A 73 10.33 2.75 1.84
CA SER A 73 11.00 2.66 0.53
C SER A 73 10.00 2.74 -0.63
N VAL A 74 8.92 1.96 -0.56
CA VAL A 74 7.88 1.95 -1.60
C VAL A 74 7.13 3.28 -1.65
N PHE A 75 6.92 3.93 -0.50
CA PHE A 75 6.33 5.27 -0.48
C PHE A 75 7.21 6.32 -1.16
N ILE A 76 8.52 6.26 -0.98
CA ILE A 76 9.47 7.13 -1.69
C ILE A 76 9.43 6.85 -3.20
N VAL A 77 9.41 5.58 -3.61
CA VAL A 77 9.28 5.18 -5.02
C VAL A 77 7.97 5.69 -5.60
N MET A 78 6.86 5.55 -4.86
CA MET A 78 5.55 6.10 -5.25
C MET A 78 5.59 7.61 -5.44
N GLY A 79 6.20 8.35 -4.51
CA GLY A 79 6.37 9.80 -4.63
C GLY A 79 7.16 10.19 -5.89
N ARG A 80 8.21 9.45 -6.25
CA ARG A 80 8.98 9.63 -7.48
C ARG A 80 8.18 9.23 -8.73
N ALA A 81 7.40 8.15 -8.67
CA ALA A 81 6.52 7.72 -9.76
C ALA A 81 5.44 8.76 -10.08
N VAL A 82 4.80 9.33 -9.04
CA VAL A 82 3.85 10.44 -9.19
C VAL A 82 4.49 11.65 -9.86
N GLN A 83 5.77 11.91 -9.58
CA GLN A 83 6.51 13.02 -10.21
C GLN A 83 6.84 12.75 -11.69
N ALA A 84 7.22 11.52 -12.03
CA ALA A 84 7.69 11.16 -13.36
C ALA A 84 6.55 10.78 -14.32
N ALA A 85 5.55 10.01 -13.84
CA ALA A 85 4.46 9.47 -14.66
C ALA A 85 3.09 10.13 -14.40
N GLY A 86 2.99 10.94 -13.34
CA GLY A 86 1.73 11.57 -12.92
C GLY A 86 0.94 10.72 -11.93
N ILE A 87 -0.02 11.38 -11.25
CA ILE A 87 -0.80 10.78 -10.14
C ILE A 87 -1.64 9.60 -10.64
N VAL A 88 -2.33 9.77 -11.77
CA VAL A 88 -3.28 8.77 -12.29
C VAL A 88 -2.59 7.44 -12.58
N ARG A 89 -1.41 7.48 -13.21
CA ARG A 89 -0.65 6.27 -13.57
C ARG A 89 -0.01 5.62 -12.36
N ALA A 90 0.51 6.41 -11.42
CA ALA A 90 1.07 5.90 -10.18
C ALA A 90 -0.01 5.22 -9.32
N ASP A 91 -1.21 5.83 -9.20
CA ASP A 91 -2.37 5.23 -8.52
C ASP A 91 -2.85 3.96 -9.24
N ALA A 92 -2.87 3.97 -10.57
CA ALA A 92 -3.20 2.78 -11.37
C ALA A 92 -2.22 1.63 -11.12
N ALA A 93 -0.91 1.90 -11.10
CA ALA A 93 0.12 0.90 -10.80
C ALA A 93 -0.04 0.31 -9.39
N GLN A 94 -0.34 1.16 -8.40
CA GLN A 94 -0.63 0.73 -7.02
C GLN A 94 -1.87 -0.19 -6.97
N ARG A 95 -2.94 0.14 -7.69
CA ARG A 95 -4.15 -0.70 -7.74
C ARG A 95 -3.92 -2.02 -8.46
N LEU A 96 -3.11 -2.01 -9.53
CA LEU A 96 -2.67 -3.23 -10.20
C LEU A 96 -1.86 -4.15 -9.29
N ALA A 97 -1.21 -3.61 -8.26
CA ALA A 97 -0.49 -4.40 -7.27
C ALA A 97 -1.37 -5.42 -6.55
N LEU A 98 -2.69 -5.17 -6.44
CA LEU A 98 -3.66 -6.10 -5.83
C LEU A 98 -3.74 -7.48 -6.54
N VAL A 99 -3.25 -7.58 -7.78
CA VAL A 99 -3.11 -8.88 -8.48
C VAL A 99 -2.19 -9.81 -7.72
N ILE A 100 -1.09 -9.28 -7.18
CA ILE A 100 -0.05 -10.07 -6.52
C ILE A 100 -0.59 -10.77 -5.27
N PRO A 101 -1.21 -10.08 -4.28
CA PRO A 101 -1.82 -10.73 -3.13
C PRO A 101 -2.99 -11.65 -3.52
N LEU A 102 -3.70 -11.34 -4.60
CA LEU A 102 -4.78 -12.17 -5.10
C LEU A 102 -4.26 -13.51 -5.63
N VAL A 103 -3.25 -13.47 -6.50
CA VAL A 103 -2.58 -14.69 -7.00
C VAL A 103 -1.96 -15.47 -5.84
N SER A 104 -1.31 -14.78 -4.90
CA SER A 104 -0.73 -15.43 -3.72
C SER A 104 -1.79 -16.06 -2.81
N ALA A 105 -2.99 -15.49 -2.72
CA ALA A 105 -4.12 -16.07 -2.00
C ALA A 105 -4.49 -17.45 -2.55
N PHE A 106 -4.49 -17.59 -3.86
CA PHE A 106 -4.72 -18.88 -4.53
C PHE A 106 -3.57 -19.84 -4.36
N VAL A 107 -2.36 -19.41 -4.72
CA VAL A 107 -1.19 -20.30 -4.85
C VAL A 107 -0.61 -20.65 -3.49
N LEU A 108 -0.43 -19.66 -2.61
CA LEU A 108 0.23 -19.84 -1.30
C LEU A 108 -0.77 -20.18 -0.20
N PHE A 109 -1.92 -19.49 -0.17
CA PHE A 109 -2.89 -19.64 0.92
C PHE A 109 -4.05 -20.60 0.60
N ARG A 110 -4.11 -21.13 -0.64
CA ARG A 110 -5.14 -22.07 -1.11
C ARG A 110 -6.58 -21.64 -0.81
N GLU A 111 -6.82 -20.32 -0.85
CA GLU A 111 -8.13 -19.75 -0.63
C GLU A 111 -9.05 -20.03 -1.82
N GLN A 112 -10.31 -20.37 -1.54
CA GLN A 112 -11.35 -20.49 -2.58
C GLN A 112 -11.99 -19.12 -2.80
N LEU A 113 -11.96 -18.63 -4.04
CA LEU A 113 -12.66 -17.40 -4.39
C LEU A 113 -14.11 -17.71 -4.74
N SER A 114 -15.00 -16.87 -4.22
CA SER A 114 -16.39 -16.87 -4.65
C SER A 114 -16.48 -16.43 -6.13
N PRO A 115 -17.41 -16.99 -6.94
CA PRO A 115 -17.64 -16.52 -8.31
C PRO A 115 -17.90 -15.02 -8.41
N TRP A 116 -18.55 -14.42 -7.41
CA TRP A 116 -18.80 -12.98 -7.32
C TRP A 116 -17.51 -12.18 -7.14
N SER A 117 -16.54 -12.71 -6.41
CA SER A 117 -15.21 -12.08 -6.26
C SER A 117 -14.46 -12.05 -7.59
N LEU A 118 -14.55 -13.11 -8.39
CA LEU A 118 -13.94 -13.16 -9.72
C LEU A 118 -14.54 -12.12 -10.67
N VAL A 119 -15.86 -11.94 -10.65
CA VAL A 119 -16.53 -10.89 -11.43
C VAL A 119 -16.04 -9.50 -11.00
N GLY A 120 -15.98 -9.23 -9.68
CA GLY A 120 -15.49 -7.97 -9.14
C GLY A 120 -14.05 -7.67 -9.57
N ILE A 121 -13.18 -8.67 -9.51
CA ILE A 121 -11.79 -8.57 -9.97
C ILE A 121 -11.74 -8.25 -11.47
N GLY A 122 -12.50 -8.97 -12.29
CA GLY A 122 -12.57 -8.72 -13.73
C GLY A 122 -13.00 -7.28 -14.05
N LEU A 123 -13.99 -6.74 -13.33
CA LEU A 123 -14.44 -5.36 -13.49
C LEU A 123 -13.37 -4.34 -13.09
N ILE A 124 -12.62 -4.58 -12.00
CA ILE A 124 -11.52 -3.70 -11.58
C ILE A 124 -10.43 -3.69 -12.66
N PHE A 125 -10.05 -4.84 -13.22
CA PHE A 125 -9.07 -4.91 -14.28
C PHE A 125 -9.54 -4.24 -15.58
N ALA A 126 -10.80 -4.44 -15.97
CA ALA A 126 -11.37 -3.78 -17.13
C ALA A 126 -11.37 -2.25 -16.98
N ALA A 127 -11.79 -1.73 -15.83
CA ALA A 127 -11.76 -0.30 -15.53
C ALA A 127 -10.33 0.26 -15.56
N LEU A 128 -9.37 -0.48 -15.01
CA LEU A 128 -7.97 -0.09 -14.98
C LEU A 128 -7.34 -0.09 -16.38
N PHE A 129 -7.65 -1.10 -17.19
CA PHE A 129 -7.21 -1.17 -18.58
C PHE A 129 -7.76 0.01 -19.39
N CYS A 130 -9.04 0.33 -19.25
CA CYS A 130 -9.62 1.51 -19.87
C CYS A 130 -8.93 2.80 -19.45
N LEU A 131 -8.59 2.95 -18.15
CA LEU A 131 -7.89 4.13 -17.65
C LEU A 131 -6.48 4.27 -18.24
N LEU A 132 -5.76 3.17 -18.38
CA LEU A 132 -4.40 3.15 -18.96
C LEU A 132 -4.41 3.35 -20.48
N ALA A 133 -5.41 2.80 -21.18
CA ALA A 133 -5.55 2.94 -22.63
C ALA A 133 -5.86 4.39 -23.06
N TYR A 134 -6.49 5.19 -22.19
CA TYR A 134 -6.85 6.58 -22.49
C TYR A 134 -5.70 7.58 -22.23
N GLY A 135 -4.57 7.14 -21.74
CA GLY A 135 -3.43 7.99 -21.38
C GLY A 135 -2.49 8.22 -22.56
N GLU A 136 -2.60 9.34 -23.27
CA GLU A 136 -1.53 9.83 -24.15
C GLU A 136 -0.32 10.24 -23.32
N ALA A 137 0.76 9.46 -23.35
CA ALA A 137 2.05 9.96 -22.90
C ALA A 137 3.22 9.20 -23.51
N LYS A 138 4.13 9.95 -24.08
CA LYS A 138 5.52 9.52 -24.26
C LYS A 138 6.16 9.35 -22.88
N GLU A 139 6.09 8.16 -22.32
CA GLU A 139 6.76 7.86 -21.05
C GLU A 139 8.27 7.78 -21.26
N SER A 140 9.02 8.42 -20.36
CA SER A 140 10.44 8.15 -20.29
C SER A 140 10.63 6.73 -19.70
N GLN A 141 11.63 6.00 -20.16
CA GLN A 141 11.96 4.66 -19.64
C GLN A 141 12.09 4.63 -18.11
N ARG A 142 12.56 5.74 -17.51
CA ARG A 142 12.66 5.91 -16.06
C ARG A 142 11.29 5.91 -15.38
N ALA A 143 10.27 6.54 -15.98
CA ALA A 143 8.92 6.57 -15.44
C ALA A 143 8.31 5.16 -15.41
N SER A 144 8.51 4.37 -16.47
CA SER A 144 8.03 2.99 -16.54
C SER A 144 8.64 2.10 -15.45
N TRP A 145 9.96 2.20 -15.20
CA TRP A 145 10.61 1.44 -14.13
C TRP A 145 10.11 1.83 -12.73
N LEU A 146 9.80 3.10 -12.49
CA LEU A 146 9.22 3.55 -11.23
C LEU A 146 7.81 2.98 -11.04
N LEU A 147 6.99 2.91 -12.09
CA LEU A 147 5.66 2.30 -12.02
C LEU A 147 5.73 0.79 -11.73
N VAL A 148 6.67 0.07 -12.34
CA VAL A 148 6.94 -1.35 -12.02
C VAL A 148 7.38 -1.50 -10.57
N GLY A 149 8.24 -0.60 -10.07
CA GLY A 149 8.66 -0.58 -8.67
C GLY A 149 7.50 -0.35 -7.70
N VAL A 150 6.58 0.55 -8.03
CA VAL A 150 5.33 0.77 -7.27
C VAL A 150 4.48 -0.50 -7.27
N TRP A 151 4.22 -1.07 -8.45
CA TRP A 151 3.41 -2.28 -8.60
C TRP A 151 3.96 -3.45 -7.79
N ALA A 152 5.24 -3.78 -7.97
CA ALA A 152 5.88 -4.89 -7.27
C ALA A 152 5.99 -4.63 -5.76
N GLY A 153 6.37 -3.41 -5.37
CA GLY A 153 6.54 -3.03 -3.97
C GLY A 153 5.25 -3.13 -3.15
N TYR A 154 4.16 -2.53 -3.64
CA TYR A 154 2.86 -2.66 -2.97
C TYR A 154 2.36 -4.10 -2.95
N GLY A 155 2.52 -4.85 -4.04
CA GLY A 155 2.12 -6.25 -4.08
C GLY A 155 2.86 -7.11 -3.05
N VAL A 156 4.17 -6.90 -2.89
CA VAL A 156 4.95 -7.61 -1.86
C VAL A 156 4.52 -7.20 -0.45
N ILE A 157 4.31 -5.89 -0.19
CA ILE A 157 3.80 -5.41 1.10
C ILE A 157 2.48 -6.10 1.45
N ASP A 158 1.54 -6.16 0.52
CA ASP A 158 0.22 -6.76 0.75
C ASP A 158 0.32 -8.27 1.05
N VAL A 159 1.21 -8.99 0.36
CA VAL A 159 1.45 -10.42 0.64
C VAL A 159 2.07 -10.62 2.03
N LEU A 160 3.05 -9.79 2.40
CA LEU A 160 3.68 -9.86 3.73
C LEU A 160 2.70 -9.51 4.84
N LEU A 161 1.88 -8.47 4.66
CA LEU A 161 0.82 -8.10 5.59
C LEU A 161 -0.23 -9.22 5.72
N LYS A 162 -0.59 -9.88 4.62
CA LYS A 162 -1.49 -11.02 4.64
C LYS A 162 -0.88 -12.20 5.40
N ALA A 163 0.36 -12.55 5.14
CA ALA A 163 1.07 -13.60 5.88
C ALA A 163 1.13 -13.30 7.39
N LEU A 164 1.42 -12.06 7.74
CA LEU A 164 1.50 -11.63 9.13
C LEU A 164 0.11 -11.61 9.81
N SER A 165 -0.94 -11.23 9.10
CA SER A 165 -2.32 -11.17 9.61
C SER A 165 -2.89 -12.55 9.99
N GLN A 166 -2.30 -13.61 9.52
CA GLN A 166 -2.66 -14.98 9.94
C GLN A 166 -2.08 -15.35 11.31
N GLN A 167 -1.06 -14.61 11.80
CA GLN A 167 -0.37 -14.92 13.06
C GLN A 167 -0.90 -14.09 14.24
N ALA A 168 -1.45 -12.90 14.00
CA ALA A 168 -1.96 -12.03 15.06
C ALA A 168 -3.01 -11.03 14.56
N LYS A 169 -3.60 -10.28 15.49
CA LYS A 169 -4.59 -9.23 15.17
C LYS A 169 -3.96 -8.13 14.31
N VAL A 170 -4.60 -7.80 13.20
CA VAL A 170 -4.13 -6.82 12.22
C VAL A 170 -3.76 -5.47 12.84
N THR A 171 -4.55 -5.00 13.82
CA THR A 171 -4.30 -3.73 14.52
C THR A 171 -2.97 -3.71 15.29
N SER A 172 -2.63 -4.83 15.96
CA SER A 172 -1.37 -4.98 16.70
C SER A 172 -0.17 -5.02 15.74
N LEU A 173 -0.34 -5.73 14.62
CA LEU A 173 0.68 -5.85 13.59
C LEU A 173 0.98 -4.52 12.91
N LEU A 174 -0.07 -3.78 12.55
CA LEU A 174 0.07 -2.45 11.94
C LEU A 174 0.75 -1.46 12.88
N LEU A 175 0.43 -1.49 14.19
CA LEU A 175 1.10 -0.62 15.16
C LEU A 175 2.60 -0.85 15.16
N VAL A 176 3.02 -2.11 15.31
CA VAL A 176 4.45 -2.48 15.33
C VAL A 176 5.13 -2.09 14.01
N THR A 177 4.49 -2.40 12.89
CA THR A 177 5.03 -2.09 11.57
C THR A 177 5.22 -0.59 11.36
N PHE A 178 4.25 0.23 11.80
CA PHE A 178 4.37 1.69 11.69
C PHE A 178 5.43 2.27 12.62
N VAL A 179 5.61 1.71 13.81
CA VAL A 179 6.70 2.12 14.73
C VAL A 179 8.07 1.76 14.15
N LEU A 180 8.20 0.63 13.45
CA LEU A 180 9.46 0.23 12.82
C LEU A 180 9.74 0.97 11.50
N ALA A 181 8.72 1.49 10.84
CA ALA A 181 8.83 2.21 9.58
C ALA A 181 9.11 3.72 9.76
N GLY A 182 8.84 4.28 10.97
CA GLY A 182 9.05 5.70 11.30
C GLY A 182 10.38 5.95 11.95
#